data_db7d5e4580577fea6b028fe02882c022
#
_entry.id   db7d5e4580577fea6b028fe02882c022
#
_cell.length_a   1.000
_cell.length_b   1.000
_cell.length_c   1.000
_cell.angle_alpha   90.00
_cell.angle_beta   90.00
_cell.angle_gamma   90.00
#
_symmetry.space_group_name_H-M   'P 1'
#
loop_
_entity.id
_entity.type
_entity.pdbx_description
1 polymer ?
#
loop_
_entity_poly.entity_id
_entity_poly.type
_entity_poly.pdbx_seq_one_letter_code
_entity_poly.pdbx_strand_id
1 'polypeptide(L)'
;MGKSKMNWLVDAYKSGKLNYKIHNTGEKKGTIVMPTGTGKSGVVYEDILWHIDHAEPDEKIIFNLSAPILKLEAQFVNDLFSVLKAIPKFKEMFDRGEFEFYVNSSADGDAYVECDEILDVNRFADIKGFKNDRSRFAIVASCHKSLPKFAQKVEELNSFATVINYIDEAHLVANEVSKDSIYDKLSADGKVLFDNFTHICQNSDYLYALSATPDVFITETINHSKGYTAEDADQKYIINEYARDAIKNNIILPLIVHDSRVTDGDDVYKITPQICVDFMKLVKEDNDSIYHKILVTCSNTDHLIELQTELSKMGFNTFSTCAKHGGKSTIDGDSENVDPIEFINQVDSYEGDCFVLHIKQLTQGIDIKSLTDAIYYNSCSLDQKQKRRLIQTIGRILRPAAGERGVEEEKRTKKHGNVLLLIKDDAYDVICKDMYKFLLWYYGRDGVKAFKYRTFTSVKRCLGAGAGLFSFGKGMDGRYFDFYEDEISQMKVNMDKYIREQIAPRYKLHLTLMGKKVSGKSCIPKFYADMKRRFHECDGSEYALGHIISDVEFMEVVHDLFDKYGVD
;
A
#
# COMPACT_ATOMS: atom_id res chain seq x y z
N MET A 1 -15.76 14.91 -23.13
CA MET A 1 -15.09 13.61 -23.02
C MET A 1 -14.07 13.71 -21.87
N GLY A 2 -14.41 13.16 -20.71
CA GLY A 2 -13.52 13.11 -19.56
C GLY A 2 -12.27 12.30 -19.90
N LYS A 3 -11.10 12.82 -19.60
CA LYS A 3 -9.84 12.08 -19.76
C LYS A 3 -9.88 10.89 -18.78
N SER A 4 -9.72 9.67 -19.30
CA SER A 4 -9.64 8.45 -18.45
C SER A 4 -8.59 8.63 -17.38
N LYS A 5 -8.88 8.20 -16.14
CA LYS A 5 -7.93 8.22 -15.02
C LYS A 5 -6.63 7.45 -15.33
N MET A 6 -6.65 6.59 -16.35
CA MET A 6 -5.54 5.72 -16.79
C MET A 6 -5.00 6.08 -18.17
N ASN A 7 -5.07 7.35 -18.59
CA ASN A 7 -4.58 7.78 -19.90
C ASN A 7 -3.13 7.36 -20.16
N TRP A 8 -2.27 7.39 -19.15
CA TRP A 8 -0.88 6.95 -19.27
C TRP A 8 -0.76 5.48 -19.74
N LEU A 9 -1.65 4.60 -19.28
CA LEU A 9 -1.66 3.19 -19.65
C LEU A 9 -2.14 3.03 -21.11
N VAL A 10 -3.17 3.77 -21.49
CA VAL A 10 -3.68 3.81 -22.87
C VAL A 10 -2.62 4.33 -23.83
N ASP A 11 -1.91 5.39 -23.45
CA ASP A 11 -0.83 5.98 -24.24
C ASP A 11 0.37 5.05 -24.34
N ALA A 12 0.74 4.37 -23.23
CA ALA A 12 1.79 3.37 -23.22
C ALA A 12 1.45 2.16 -24.12
N TYR A 13 0.20 1.68 -24.06
CA TYR A 13 -0.25 0.61 -24.95
C TYR A 13 -0.16 1.03 -26.43
N LYS A 14 -0.72 2.20 -26.80
CA LYS A 14 -0.72 2.72 -28.19
C LYS A 14 0.70 2.96 -28.72
N SER A 15 1.64 3.29 -27.86
CA SER A 15 3.05 3.51 -28.22
C SER A 15 3.93 2.26 -28.13
N GLY A 16 3.37 1.10 -27.77
CA GLY A 16 4.12 -0.14 -27.59
C GLY A 16 5.13 -0.10 -26.42
N LYS A 17 4.85 0.72 -25.41
CA LYS A 17 5.75 0.95 -24.26
C LYS A 17 5.27 0.30 -22.96
N LEU A 18 4.28 -0.59 -23.02
CA LEU A 18 3.88 -1.36 -21.85
C LEU A 18 5.01 -2.27 -21.38
N ASN A 19 5.18 -2.37 -20.06
CA ASN A 19 6.26 -3.14 -19.48
C ASN A 19 5.88 -4.59 -19.17
N TYR A 20 4.57 -4.91 -19.15
CA TYR A 20 4.03 -6.24 -18.86
C TYR A 20 4.73 -6.92 -17.66
N LYS A 21 4.85 -6.17 -16.56
CA LYS A 21 5.67 -6.54 -15.39
C LYS A 21 5.36 -7.94 -14.86
N ILE A 22 4.08 -8.31 -14.73
CA ILE A 22 3.67 -9.63 -14.23
C ILE A 22 4.10 -10.70 -15.23
N HIS A 23 3.73 -10.53 -16.49
CA HIS A 23 4.06 -11.50 -17.55
C HIS A 23 5.58 -11.73 -17.65
N ASN A 24 6.38 -10.68 -17.59
CA ASN A 24 7.83 -10.77 -17.70
C ASN A 24 8.50 -11.53 -16.56
N THR A 25 7.81 -11.80 -15.45
CA THR A 25 8.31 -12.68 -14.39
C THR A 25 8.32 -14.15 -14.80
N GLY A 26 7.51 -14.54 -15.78
CA GLY A 26 7.26 -15.93 -16.17
C GLY A 26 6.48 -16.74 -15.13
N GLU A 27 6.03 -16.12 -14.04
CA GLU A 27 5.37 -16.79 -12.92
C GLU A 27 3.85 -16.73 -13.07
N LYS A 28 3.20 -17.89 -12.94
CA LYS A 28 1.74 -18.00 -13.01
C LYS A 28 1.04 -17.62 -11.71
N LYS A 29 1.73 -17.74 -10.58
CA LYS A 29 1.16 -17.44 -9.26
C LYS A 29 2.20 -16.73 -8.41
N GLY A 30 1.76 -15.74 -7.63
CA GLY A 30 2.67 -15.06 -6.72
C GLY A 30 2.12 -13.82 -6.04
N THR A 31 2.90 -13.31 -5.10
CA THR A 31 2.61 -12.08 -4.39
C THR A 31 3.31 -10.90 -5.07
N ILE A 32 2.57 -9.82 -5.27
CA ILE A 32 3.02 -8.55 -5.83
C ILE A 32 3.05 -7.52 -4.71
N VAL A 33 4.24 -7.09 -4.35
CA VAL A 33 4.46 -6.07 -3.32
C VAL A 33 4.78 -4.75 -3.98
N MET A 34 3.90 -3.79 -3.83
CA MET A 34 4.08 -2.44 -4.36
C MET A 34 3.51 -1.41 -3.38
N PRO A 35 4.22 -0.32 -3.11
CA PRO A 35 3.74 0.72 -2.20
C PRO A 35 2.40 1.31 -2.64
N THR A 36 1.65 1.88 -1.69
CA THR A 36 0.42 2.60 -1.99
C THR A 36 0.71 3.77 -2.92
N GLY A 37 -0.08 3.93 -3.96
CA GLY A 37 0.08 5.04 -4.93
C GLY A 37 1.05 4.77 -6.08
N THR A 38 1.76 3.63 -6.12
CA THR A 38 2.71 3.32 -7.21
C THR A 38 2.05 2.75 -8.46
N GLY A 39 0.77 2.38 -8.40
CA GLY A 39 0.01 1.93 -9.57
C GLY A 39 -0.20 0.42 -9.65
N LYS A 40 -0.43 -0.26 -8.52
CA LYS A 40 -0.77 -1.69 -8.47
C LYS A 40 -1.83 -2.10 -9.49
N SER A 41 -2.95 -1.37 -9.56
CA SER A 41 -4.02 -1.65 -10.54
C SER A 41 -3.54 -1.54 -11.98
N GLY A 42 -2.62 -0.61 -12.28
CA GLY A 42 -2.06 -0.47 -13.62
C GLY A 42 -1.28 -1.70 -14.07
N VAL A 43 -0.52 -2.32 -13.17
CA VAL A 43 0.23 -3.56 -13.44
C VAL A 43 -0.71 -4.73 -13.73
N VAL A 44 -1.86 -4.80 -13.04
CA VAL A 44 -2.91 -5.77 -13.33
C VAL A 44 -3.52 -5.54 -14.70
N TYR A 45 -3.83 -4.29 -15.03
CA TYR A 45 -4.43 -3.99 -16.34
C TYR A 45 -3.45 -4.26 -17.49
N GLU A 46 -2.15 -3.98 -17.31
CA GLU A 46 -1.12 -4.41 -18.27
C GLU A 46 -1.15 -5.91 -18.53
N ASP A 47 -1.28 -6.71 -17.47
CA ASP A 47 -1.33 -8.17 -17.57
C ASP A 47 -2.60 -8.65 -18.26
N ILE A 48 -3.76 -8.06 -17.91
CA ILE A 48 -5.03 -8.34 -18.60
C ILE A 48 -4.94 -8.01 -20.10
N LEU A 49 -4.40 -6.83 -20.44
CA LEU A 49 -4.22 -6.44 -21.85
C LEU A 49 -3.31 -7.42 -22.58
N TRP A 50 -2.24 -7.90 -21.92
CA TRP A 50 -1.37 -8.91 -22.50
C TRP A 50 -2.10 -10.21 -22.79
N HIS A 51 -2.88 -10.73 -21.84
CA HIS A 51 -3.65 -11.97 -22.02
C HIS A 51 -4.70 -11.84 -23.13
N ILE A 52 -5.39 -10.71 -23.24
CA ILE A 52 -6.36 -10.46 -24.30
C ILE A 52 -5.66 -10.41 -25.67
N ASP A 53 -4.51 -9.76 -25.76
CA ASP A 53 -3.75 -9.61 -27.01
C ASP A 53 -3.15 -10.92 -27.53
N HIS A 54 -2.84 -11.86 -26.63
CA HIS A 54 -2.16 -13.11 -26.96
C HIS A 54 -3.07 -14.35 -26.85
N ALA A 55 -4.35 -14.14 -26.56
CA ALA A 55 -5.32 -15.24 -26.48
C ALA A 55 -5.52 -15.89 -27.85
N GLU A 56 -5.48 -17.22 -27.87
CA GLU A 56 -5.81 -18.00 -29.07
C GLU A 56 -7.28 -17.72 -29.53
N PRO A 57 -7.61 -17.88 -30.81
CA PRO A 57 -8.92 -17.50 -31.33
C PRO A 57 -10.13 -18.11 -30.61
N ASP A 58 -10.00 -19.34 -30.13
CA ASP A 58 -11.06 -20.08 -29.42
C ASP A 58 -10.86 -20.13 -27.91
N GLU A 59 -9.82 -19.46 -27.38
CA GLU A 59 -9.54 -19.44 -25.97
C GLU A 59 -10.54 -18.59 -25.21
N LYS A 60 -11.04 -19.13 -24.11
CA LYS A 60 -11.87 -18.43 -23.13
C LYS A 60 -11.06 -18.09 -21.91
N ILE A 61 -11.12 -16.84 -21.47
CA ILE A 61 -10.39 -16.37 -20.29
C ILE A 61 -11.36 -15.69 -19.32
N ILE A 62 -11.23 -16.03 -18.05
CA ILE A 62 -11.98 -15.44 -16.94
C ILE A 62 -11.02 -14.67 -16.05
N PHE A 63 -11.18 -13.36 -15.99
CA PHE A 63 -10.44 -12.45 -15.10
C PHE A 63 -11.28 -12.19 -13.86
N ASN A 64 -10.87 -12.71 -12.70
CA ASN A 64 -11.51 -12.42 -11.44
C ASN A 64 -10.76 -11.29 -10.72
N LEU A 65 -11.40 -10.14 -10.59
CA LEU A 65 -10.88 -8.95 -9.91
C LEU A 65 -11.49 -8.88 -8.51
N SER A 66 -10.71 -9.23 -7.50
CA SER A 66 -11.18 -9.26 -6.12
C SER A 66 -10.61 -8.13 -5.29
N ALA A 67 -11.48 -7.42 -4.57
CA ALA A 67 -11.12 -6.31 -3.70
C ALA A 67 -11.78 -6.44 -2.31
N PRO A 68 -11.27 -5.75 -1.26
CA PRO A 68 -11.78 -5.92 0.11
C PRO A 68 -13.23 -5.48 0.31
N ILE A 69 -13.66 -4.46 -0.44
CA ILE A 69 -14.99 -3.85 -0.32
C ILE A 69 -15.60 -3.57 -1.68
N LEU A 70 -16.92 -3.51 -1.74
CA LEU A 70 -17.70 -3.33 -2.97
C LEU A 70 -17.30 -2.12 -3.81
N LYS A 71 -16.99 -1.00 -3.16
CA LYS A 71 -16.57 0.23 -3.87
C LYS A 71 -15.25 0.08 -4.60
N LEU A 72 -14.29 -0.60 -4.00
CA LEU A 72 -13.01 -0.87 -4.63
C LEU A 72 -13.13 -1.84 -5.78
N GLU A 73 -13.98 -2.84 -5.61
CA GLU A 73 -14.33 -3.78 -6.64
C GLU A 73 -14.89 -3.03 -7.85
N ALA A 74 -15.92 -2.18 -7.64
CA ALA A 74 -16.52 -1.38 -8.70
C ALA A 74 -15.49 -0.43 -9.34
N GLN A 75 -14.66 0.24 -8.55
CA GLN A 75 -13.61 1.10 -9.09
C GLN A 75 -12.60 0.32 -9.93
N PHE A 76 -12.20 -0.88 -9.48
CA PHE A 76 -11.23 -1.72 -10.17
C PHE A 76 -11.76 -2.12 -11.55
N VAL A 77 -13.01 -2.54 -11.62
CA VAL A 77 -13.67 -2.89 -12.90
C VAL A 77 -13.89 -1.66 -13.79
N ASN A 78 -14.38 -0.56 -13.23
CA ASN A 78 -14.65 0.67 -13.99
C ASN A 78 -13.38 1.28 -14.59
N ASP A 79 -12.27 1.29 -13.84
CA ASP A 79 -10.98 1.77 -14.35
C ASP A 79 -10.47 0.86 -15.49
N LEU A 80 -10.58 -0.47 -15.36
CA LEU A 80 -10.24 -1.42 -16.44
C LEU A 80 -11.11 -1.17 -17.68
N PHE A 81 -12.43 -1.04 -17.50
CA PHE A 81 -13.36 -0.78 -18.59
C PHE A 81 -13.03 0.51 -19.34
N SER A 82 -12.69 1.57 -18.60
CA SER A 82 -12.25 2.84 -19.19
C SER A 82 -11.00 2.68 -20.06
N VAL A 83 -10.06 1.82 -19.65
CA VAL A 83 -8.86 1.49 -20.44
C VAL A 83 -9.23 0.72 -21.71
N LEU A 84 -10.03 -0.33 -21.58
CA LEU A 84 -10.44 -1.17 -22.71
C LEU A 84 -11.20 -0.35 -23.77
N LYS A 85 -12.15 0.48 -23.37
CA LYS A 85 -12.91 1.36 -24.31
C LYS A 85 -12.05 2.45 -24.96
N ALA A 86 -10.98 2.91 -24.31
CA ALA A 86 -10.09 3.94 -24.86
C ALA A 86 -9.11 3.39 -25.91
N ILE A 87 -8.97 2.08 -26.01
CA ILE A 87 -8.11 1.39 -26.99
C ILE A 87 -8.98 0.87 -28.14
N PRO A 88 -8.82 1.37 -29.39
CA PRO A 88 -9.72 1.04 -30.50
C PRO A 88 -9.93 -0.46 -30.73
N LYS A 89 -8.85 -1.26 -30.67
CA LYS A 89 -8.90 -2.72 -30.84
C LYS A 89 -9.88 -3.36 -29.84
N PHE A 90 -9.76 -3.02 -28.55
CA PHE A 90 -10.61 -3.62 -27.51
C PHE A 90 -12.04 -3.06 -27.56
N LYS A 91 -12.19 -1.79 -27.94
CA LYS A 91 -13.52 -1.23 -28.19
C LYS A 91 -14.27 -2.01 -29.30
N GLU A 92 -13.61 -2.33 -30.41
CA GLU A 92 -14.19 -3.15 -31.45
C GLU A 92 -14.57 -4.57 -30.98
N MET A 93 -13.77 -5.15 -30.06
CA MET A 93 -14.09 -6.44 -29.46
C MET A 93 -15.33 -6.35 -28.54
N PHE A 94 -15.50 -5.24 -27.81
CA PHE A 94 -16.74 -4.94 -27.08
C PHE A 94 -17.95 -4.87 -28.03
N ASP A 95 -17.81 -4.10 -29.09
CA ASP A 95 -18.88 -3.90 -30.05
C ASP A 95 -19.30 -5.22 -30.75
N ARG A 96 -18.38 -6.21 -30.81
CA ARG A 96 -18.67 -7.58 -31.29
C ARG A 96 -19.21 -8.53 -30.22
N GLY A 97 -19.33 -8.10 -28.96
CA GLY A 97 -19.82 -8.93 -27.85
C GLY A 97 -18.83 -9.99 -27.38
N GLU A 98 -17.50 -9.72 -27.48
CA GLU A 98 -16.48 -10.66 -27.04
C GLU A 98 -16.26 -10.61 -25.52
N PHE A 99 -16.81 -9.61 -24.80
CA PHE A 99 -16.70 -9.43 -23.37
C PHE A 99 -18.02 -9.63 -22.64
N GLU A 100 -17.97 -10.28 -21.49
CA GLU A 100 -19.06 -10.37 -20.52
C GLU A 100 -18.60 -9.90 -19.15
N PHE A 101 -19.52 -9.29 -18.39
CA PHE A 101 -19.28 -8.80 -17.05
C PHE A 101 -20.15 -9.53 -16.05
N TYR A 102 -19.53 -9.98 -14.95
CA TYR A 102 -20.19 -10.72 -13.89
C TYR A 102 -19.91 -10.07 -12.53
N VAL A 103 -20.92 -10.00 -11.69
CA VAL A 103 -20.81 -9.52 -10.32
C VAL A 103 -20.94 -10.69 -9.34
N ASN A 104 -19.90 -10.92 -8.58
CA ASN A 104 -19.81 -11.91 -7.48
C ASN A 104 -19.85 -11.19 -6.12
N SER A 105 -20.85 -10.37 -5.90
CA SER A 105 -21.03 -9.69 -4.63
C SER A 105 -22.51 -9.68 -4.23
N SER A 106 -22.80 -9.19 -3.03
CA SER A 106 -24.17 -8.98 -2.56
C SER A 106 -24.75 -7.62 -2.98
N ALA A 107 -23.98 -6.82 -3.73
CA ALA A 107 -24.46 -5.54 -4.23
C ALA A 107 -25.53 -5.76 -5.29
N ASP A 108 -26.62 -5.02 -5.19
CA ASP A 108 -27.55 -4.87 -6.28
C ASP A 108 -26.85 -4.18 -7.46
N GLY A 109 -27.26 -4.48 -8.69
CA GLY A 109 -26.61 -4.01 -9.92
C GLY A 109 -26.42 -2.50 -10.04
N ASP A 110 -27.10 -1.71 -9.23
CA ASP A 110 -27.01 -0.25 -9.19
C ASP A 110 -25.65 0.32 -8.76
N ALA A 111 -24.79 -0.49 -8.12
CA ALA A 111 -23.43 -0.07 -7.74
C ALA A 111 -22.48 0.14 -8.94
N TYR A 112 -22.84 -0.34 -10.12
CA TYR A 112 -22.05 -0.26 -11.36
C TYR A 112 -22.62 0.72 -12.38
N VAL A 113 -23.60 1.53 -12.02
CA VAL A 113 -24.40 2.45 -12.88
C VAL A 113 -23.68 3.76 -13.21
N GLU A 114 -22.49 4.02 -12.72
CA GLU A 114 -21.80 5.31 -12.90
C GLU A 114 -20.90 5.45 -14.13
N CYS A 115 -20.91 4.49 -15.05
CA CYS A 115 -20.43 4.77 -16.41
C CYS A 115 -21.61 5.34 -17.22
N ASP A 116 -21.38 6.40 -17.99
CA ASP A 116 -22.39 7.01 -18.89
C ASP A 116 -23.05 6.01 -19.87
N GLU A 117 -22.64 4.75 -19.83
CA GLU A 117 -23.24 3.60 -20.50
C GLU A 117 -23.44 2.48 -19.47
N ILE A 118 -24.68 2.04 -19.34
CA ILE A 118 -25.06 0.90 -18.49
C ILE A 118 -24.31 -0.33 -18.99
N LEU A 119 -23.39 -0.85 -18.14
CA LEU A 119 -22.83 -2.18 -18.36
C LEU A 119 -23.94 -3.20 -18.13
N ASP A 120 -24.18 -4.05 -19.12
CA ASP A 120 -25.02 -5.22 -18.93
C ASP A 120 -24.25 -6.21 -18.05
N VAL A 121 -24.59 -6.21 -16.77
CA VAL A 121 -23.87 -6.95 -15.74
C VAL A 121 -24.63 -8.22 -15.38
N ASN A 122 -24.03 -9.36 -15.66
CA ASN A 122 -24.58 -10.67 -15.32
C ASN A 122 -24.33 -11.03 -13.84
N ARG A 123 -25.16 -11.88 -13.27
CA ARG A 123 -24.88 -12.46 -11.97
C ARG A 123 -23.85 -13.57 -12.08
N PHE A 124 -22.88 -13.62 -11.18
CA PHE A 124 -21.88 -14.69 -11.15
C PHE A 124 -22.49 -16.10 -11.04
N ALA A 125 -23.72 -16.22 -10.50
CA ALA A 125 -24.45 -17.49 -10.51
C ALA A 125 -24.62 -18.07 -11.92
N ASP A 126 -24.73 -17.22 -12.92
CA ASP A 126 -25.04 -17.56 -14.31
C ASP A 126 -23.78 -17.75 -15.18
N ILE A 127 -22.58 -17.60 -14.62
CA ILE A 127 -21.30 -17.69 -15.35
C ILE A 127 -21.09 -19.00 -16.14
N LYS A 128 -21.84 -20.04 -15.82
CA LYS A 128 -21.82 -21.28 -16.60
C LYS A 128 -22.28 -21.07 -18.05
N GLY A 129 -23.11 -20.07 -18.29
CA GLY A 129 -23.55 -19.67 -19.64
C GLY A 129 -22.38 -19.27 -20.53
N PHE A 130 -21.37 -18.62 -19.97
CA PHE A 130 -20.15 -18.20 -20.67
C PHE A 130 -19.48 -19.33 -21.46
N LYS A 131 -19.57 -20.57 -21.03
CA LYS A 131 -19.04 -21.74 -21.75
C LYS A 131 -19.58 -21.87 -23.18
N ASN A 132 -20.85 -21.55 -23.36
CA ASN A 132 -21.57 -21.76 -24.63
C ASN A 132 -21.75 -20.46 -25.44
N ASP A 133 -21.39 -19.32 -24.86
CA ASP A 133 -21.53 -18.03 -25.52
C ASP A 133 -20.44 -17.77 -26.56
N ARG A 134 -20.65 -16.77 -27.40
CA ARG A 134 -19.66 -16.31 -28.37
C ARG A 134 -18.57 -15.45 -27.75
N SER A 135 -18.83 -14.93 -26.55
CA SER A 135 -17.88 -14.16 -25.75
C SER A 135 -16.64 -14.99 -25.41
N ARG A 136 -15.50 -14.34 -25.45
CA ARG A 136 -14.18 -14.95 -25.19
C ARG A 136 -13.61 -14.55 -23.82
N PHE A 137 -14.01 -13.40 -23.31
CA PHE A 137 -13.47 -12.82 -22.10
C PHE A 137 -14.58 -12.53 -21.09
N ALA A 138 -14.47 -13.08 -19.91
CA ALA A 138 -15.34 -12.77 -18.78
C ALA A 138 -14.56 -11.98 -17.73
N ILE A 139 -15.09 -10.83 -17.32
CA ILE A 139 -14.55 -10.04 -16.20
C ILE A 139 -15.51 -10.23 -15.03
N VAL A 140 -14.98 -10.77 -13.92
CA VAL A 140 -15.73 -11.04 -12.70
C VAL A 140 -15.30 -10.04 -11.64
N ALA A 141 -16.21 -9.22 -11.18
CA ALA A 141 -16.03 -8.36 -10.04
C ALA A 141 -16.36 -9.13 -8.76
N SER A 142 -15.42 -9.23 -7.81
CA SER A 142 -15.57 -9.97 -6.56
C SER A 142 -15.17 -9.14 -5.35
N CYS A 143 -15.94 -9.16 -4.27
CA CYS A 143 -15.41 -8.73 -2.99
C CYS A 143 -14.82 -9.92 -2.22
N HIS A 144 -13.88 -9.66 -1.28
CA HIS A 144 -13.25 -10.75 -0.52
C HIS A 144 -14.26 -11.65 0.18
N LYS A 145 -15.36 -11.09 0.71
CA LYS A 145 -16.44 -11.88 1.34
C LYS A 145 -17.14 -12.83 0.37
N SER A 146 -17.02 -12.62 -0.92
CA SER A 146 -17.62 -13.45 -1.96
C SER A 146 -16.64 -14.49 -2.54
N LEU A 147 -15.37 -14.50 -2.13
CA LEU A 147 -14.40 -15.52 -2.53
C LEU A 147 -14.89 -16.96 -2.31
N PRO A 148 -15.64 -17.30 -1.23
CA PRO A 148 -16.21 -18.65 -1.09
C PRO A 148 -17.11 -19.07 -2.25
N LYS A 149 -17.89 -18.16 -2.82
CA LYS A 149 -18.74 -18.45 -3.99
C LYS A 149 -17.91 -18.71 -5.25
N PHE A 150 -16.80 -17.97 -5.40
CA PHE A 150 -15.87 -18.18 -6.51
C PHE A 150 -15.14 -19.52 -6.37
N ALA A 151 -14.63 -19.82 -5.18
CA ALA A 151 -13.93 -21.06 -4.87
C ALA A 151 -14.76 -22.32 -5.20
N GLN A 152 -16.07 -22.29 -4.93
CA GLN A 152 -16.97 -23.40 -5.24
C GLN A 152 -17.10 -23.71 -6.75
N LYS A 153 -16.73 -22.77 -7.60
CA LYS A 153 -16.86 -22.91 -9.07
C LYS A 153 -15.51 -22.99 -9.80
N VAL A 154 -14.40 -22.68 -9.15
CA VAL A 154 -13.10 -22.49 -9.82
C VAL A 154 -12.67 -23.73 -10.63
N GLU A 155 -12.86 -24.93 -10.10
CA GLU A 155 -12.51 -26.18 -10.81
C GLU A 155 -13.38 -26.39 -12.05
N GLU A 156 -14.69 -26.11 -11.95
CA GLU A 156 -15.59 -26.17 -13.10
C GLU A 156 -15.20 -25.12 -14.17
N LEU A 157 -14.88 -23.89 -13.75
CA LEU A 157 -14.47 -22.83 -14.66
C LEU A 157 -13.17 -23.19 -15.38
N ASN A 158 -12.18 -23.73 -14.69
CA ASN A 158 -10.92 -24.19 -15.29
C ASN A 158 -11.10 -25.33 -16.29
N SER A 159 -12.20 -26.07 -16.23
CA SER A 159 -12.45 -27.14 -17.20
C SER A 159 -12.72 -26.65 -18.63
N PHE A 160 -13.01 -25.36 -18.82
CA PHE A 160 -13.35 -24.78 -20.13
C PHE A 160 -12.78 -23.38 -20.41
N ALA A 161 -12.15 -22.75 -19.44
CA ALA A 161 -11.56 -21.43 -19.57
C ALA A 161 -10.26 -21.32 -18.76
N THR A 162 -9.33 -20.49 -19.20
CA THR A 162 -8.19 -20.06 -18.39
C THR A 162 -8.67 -19.11 -17.30
N VAL A 163 -8.43 -19.43 -16.03
CA VAL A 163 -8.88 -18.62 -14.88
C VAL A 163 -7.71 -17.85 -14.27
N ILE A 164 -7.82 -16.53 -14.28
CA ILE A 164 -6.81 -15.61 -13.76
C ILE A 164 -7.40 -14.79 -12.61
N ASN A 165 -6.80 -14.90 -11.44
CA ASN A 165 -7.26 -14.21 -10.23
C ASN A 165 -6.30 -13.09 -9.84
N TYR A 166 -6.85 -11.88 -9.66
CA TYR A 166 -6.17 -10.73 -9.07
C TYR A 166 -6.84 -10.36 -7.77
N ILE A 167 -6.12 -10.46 -6.66
CA ILE A 167 -6.65 -10.22 -5.31
C ILE A 167 -5.96 -8.99 -4.73
N ASP A 168 -6.63 -7.84 -4.78
CA ASP A 168 -6.09 -6.59 -4.23
C ASP A 168 -6.21 -6.57 -2.70
N GLU A 169 -5.24 -5.94 -2.03
CA GLU A 169 -5.10 -5.91 -0.57
C GLU A 169 -5.24 -7.32 0.05
N ALA A 170 -4.58 -8.30 -0.57
CA ALA A 170 -4.70 -9.72 -0.23
C ALA A 170 -4.40 -10.04 1.25
N HIS A 171 -3.62 -9.20 1.94
CA HIS A 171 -3.37 -9.34 3.37
C HIS A 171 -4.66 -9.32 4.23
N LEU A 172 -5.76 -8.74 3.71
CA LEU A 172 -7.05 -8.72 4.40
C LEU A 172 -7.80 -10.06 4.32
N VAL A 173 -7.40 -10.96 3.43
CA VAL A 173 -7.97 -12.31 3.34
C VAL A 173 -7.59 -13.16 4.56
N ALA A 174 -6.39 -12.95 5.11
CA ALA A 174 -5.90 -13.67 6.29
C ALA A 174 -6.30 -13.02 7.64
N ASN A 175 -6.98 -11.86 7.63
CA ASN A 175 -7.40 -11.13 8.83
C ASN A 175 -6.33 -11.06 9.94
N GLU A 176 -5.29 -10.26 9.71
CA GLU A 176 -4.36 -9.70 10.73
C GLU A 176 -4.03 -10.63 11.92
N VAL A 177 -3.19 -11.64 11.77
CA VAL A 177 -2.76 -12.48 12.90
C VAL A 177 -1.24 -12.66 12.95
N SER A 178 -0.70 -12.79 14.16
CA SER A 178 0.73 -12.93 14.44
C SER A 178 1.28 -14.34 14.15
N LYS A 179 2.59 -14.43 13.89
CA LYS A 179 3.37 -15.56 13.36
C LYS A 179 3.14 -16.98 13.94
N ASP A 180 2.61 -17.17 15.14
CA ASP A 180 2.79 -18.44 15.85
C ASP A 180 1.60 -19.41 15.91
N SER A 181 0.48 -19.15 15.28
CA SER A 181 -0.66 -20.09 15.14
C SER A 181 -1.87 -19.39 14.53
N ILE A 182 -1.76 -18.99 13.27
CA ILE A 182 -2.72 -18.05 12.69
C ILE A 182 -4.07 -18.68 12.44
N TYR A 183 -4.08 -19.86 11.86
CA TYR A 183 -5.34 -20.52 11.54
C TYR A 183 -6.23 -20.68 12.77
N ASP A 184 -5.66 -21.09 13.90
CA ASP A 184 -6.43 -21.31 15.13
C ASP A 184 -6.98 -20.03 15.77
N LYS A 185 -6.35 -18.89 15.49
CA LYS A 185 -6.77 -17.55 15.98
C LYS A 185 -7.74 -16.85 15.06
N LEU A 186 -7.97 -17.35 13.84
CA LEU A 186 -8.98 -16.78 12.95
C LEU A 186 -10.38 -16.98 13.53
N SER A 187 -11.24 -15.97 13.33
CA SER A 187 -12.69 -16.15 13.53
C SER A 187 -13.23 -17.24 12.61
N ALA A 188 -14.41 -17.76 12.91
CA ALA A 188 -15.06 -18.76 12.05
C ALA A 188 -15.16 -18.25 10.59
N ASP A 189 -15.58 -17.01 10.39
CA ASP A 189 -15.65 -16.39 9.06
C ASP A 189 -14.26 -16.22 8.43
N GLY A 190 -13.25 -15.90 9.22
CA GLY A 190 -11.86 -15.80 8.77
C GLY A 190 -11.29 -17.12 8.30
N LYS A 191 -11.59 -18.23 8.99
CA LYS A 191 -11.20 -19.58 8.57
C LYS A 191 -11.84 -19.94 7.23
N VAL A 192 -13.14 -19.75 7.11
CA VAL A 192 -13.86 -19.99 5.86
C VAL A 192 -13.26 -19.20 4.71
N LEU A 193 -12.94 -17.92 4.91
CA LEU A 193 -12.35 -17.09 3.89
C LEU A 193 -10.95 -17.59 3.48
N PHE A 194 -10.11 -17.93 4.45
CA PHE A 194 -8.76 -18.42 4.21
C PHE A 194 -8.73 -19.79 3.53
N ASP A 195 -9.60 -20.74 3.94
CA ASP A 195 -9.72 -22.05 3.32
C ASP A 195 -10.14 -21.93 1.85
N ASN A 196 -11.09 -21.05 1.55
CA ASN A 196 -11.50 -20.78 0.17
C ASN A 196 -10.42 -20.09 -0.65
N PHE A 197 -9.65 -19.18 -0.05
CA PHE A 197 -8.48 -18.58 -0.69
C PHE A 197 -7.44 -19.67 -1.05
N THR A 198 -7.14 -20.56 -0.11
CA THR A 198 -6.22 -21.70 -0.33
C THR A 198 -6.71 -22.59 -1.47
N HIS A 199 -8.01 -22.88 -1.51
CA HIS A 199 -8.62 -23.65 -2.59
C HIS A 199 -8.48 -22.95 -3.96
N ILE A 200 -8.71 -21.64 -4.02
CA ILE A 200 -8.49 -20.85 -5.24
C ILE A 200 -7.00 -20.89 -5.65
N CYS A 201 -6.06 -20.75 -4.68
CA CYS A 201 -4.63 -20.85 -4.97
C CYS A 201 -4.24 -22.18 -5.63
N GLN A 202 -4.83 -23.27 -5.17
CA GLN A 202 -4.55 -24.62 -5.70
C GLN A 202 -5.14 -24.83 -7.09
N ASN A 203 -6.35 -24.34 -7.33
CA ASN A 203 -7.17 -24.70 -8.49
C ASN A 203 -7.24 -23.63 -9.59
N SER A 204 -6.61 -22.47 -9.46
CA SER A 204 -6.54 -21.46 -10.53
C SER A 204 -5.32 -21.68 -11.42
N ASP A 205 -5.42 -21.30 -12.70
CA ASP A 205 -4.27 -21.31 -13.61
C ASP A 205 -3.28 -20.20 -13.23
N TYR A 206 -3.81 -19.01 -12.96
CA TYR A 206 -3.02 -17.84 -12.55
C TYR A 206 -3.63 -17.22 -11.29
N LEU A 207 -2.77 -16.76 -10.39
CA LEU A 207 -3.19 -16.05 -9.18
C LEU A 207 -2.15 -15.03 -8.75
N TYR A 208 -2.58 -13.78 -8.64
CA TYR A 208 -1.73 -12.68 -8.23
C TYR A 208 -2.35 -11.95 -7.02
N ALA A 209 -1.65 -12.02 -5.90
CA ALA A 209 -2.03 -11.35 -4.66
C ALA A 209 -1.27 -10.03 -4.55
N LEU A 210 -2.00 -8.92 -4.52
CA LEU A 210 -1.43 -7.58 -4.48
C LEU A 210 -1.51 -7.00 -3.07
N SER A 211 -0.43 -6.40 -2.59
CA SER A 211 -0.43 -5.67 -1.33
C SER A 211 0.70 -4.64 -1.26
N ALA A 212 0.48 -3.54 -0.54
CA ALA A 212 1.56 -2.64 -0.13
C ALA A 212 2.28 -3.16 1.13
N THR A 213 1.61 -4.00 1.90
CA THR A 213 2.08 -4.59 3.16
C THR A 213 1.79 -6.09 3.11
N PRO A 214 2.68 -6.89 2.51
CA PRO A 214 2.44 -8.31 2.29
C PRO A 214 2.25 -9.03 3.61
N ASP A 215 1.43 -10.05 3.57
CA ASP A 215 1.25 -10.99 4.67
C ASP A 215 2.02 -12.27 4.36
N VAL A 216 2.83 -12.73 5.30
CA VAL A 216 3.68 -13.91 5.14
C VAL A 216 2.84 -15.14 4.78
N PHE A 217 1.68 -15.32 5.42
CA PHE A 217 0.82 -16.48 5.18
C PHE A 217 0.18 -16.51 3.80
N ILE A 218 -0.26 -15.36 3.31
CA ILE A 218 -0.76 -15.25 1.94
C ILE A 218 0.35 -15.66 0.97
N THR A 219 1.55 -15.17 1.20
CA THR A 219 2.72 -15.48 0.35
C THR A 219 3.11 -16.95 0.45
N GLU A 220 3.21 -17.51 1.65
CA GLU A 220 3.46 -18.93 1.89
C GLU A 220 2.41 -19.83 1.23
N THR A 221 1.12 -19.50 1.42
CA THR A 221 0.01 -20.27 0.83
C THR A 221 0.12 -20.33 -0.69
N ILE A 222 0.42 -19.20 -1.33
CA ILE A 222 0.60 -19.14 -2.78
C ILE A 222 1.85 -19.95 -3.19
N ASN A 223 2.96 -19.78 -2.51
CA ASN A 223 4.22 -20.45 -2.84
C ASN A 223 4.11 -21.98 -2.61
N HIS A 224 3.43 -22.42 -1.55
CA HIS A 224 3.12 -23.85 -1.36
C HIS A 224 2.25 -24.42 -2.49
N SER A 225 1.29 -23.66 -3.01
CA SER A 225 0.49 -24.08 -4.17
C SER A 225 1.31 -24.30 -5.44
N LYS A 226 2.53 -23.72 -5.50
CA LYS A 226 3.54 -23.89 -6.56
C LYS A 226 4.50 -25.05 -6.31
N GLY A 227 4.40 -25.72 -5.15
CA GLY A 227 5.29 -26.81 -4.75
C GLY A 227 6.59 -26.38 -4.08
N TYR A 228 6.72 -25.13 -3.64
CA TYR A 228 7.87 -24.69 -2.84
C TYR A 228 7.85 -25.34 -1.45
N THR A 229 9.03 -25.74 -0.96
CA THR A 229 9.18 -26.24 0.42
C THR A 229 9.08 -25.10 1.44
N ALA A 230 8.84 -25.43 2.71
CA ALA A 230 8.71 -24.45 3.78
C ALA A 230 9.94 -23.52 3.92
N GLU A 231 11.13 -24.01 3.64
CA GLU A 231 12.38 -23.23 3.69
C GLU A 231 12.51 -22.21 2.53
N ASP A 232 11.81 -22.45 1.41
CA ASP A 232 11.87 -21.60 0.22
C ASP A 232 10.63 -20.72 0.05
N ALA A 233 9.55 -20.99 0.80
CA ALA A 233 8.23 -20.42 0.55
C ALA A 233 8.06 -19.02 1.11
N ASP A 234 8.80 -18.68 2.17
CA ASP A 234 8.42 -17.57 3.02
C ASP A 234 8.69 -16.16 2.46
N GLN A 235 9.40 -15.97 1.34
CA GLN A 235 9.78 -14.63 0.90
C GLN A 235 9.89 -14.45 -0.62
N LYS A 236 9.33 -15.32 -1.44
CA LYS A 236 9.40 -15.13 -2.89
C LYS A 236 8.24 -14.27 -3.39
N TYR A 237 8.48 -12.99 -3.50
CA TYR A 237 7.60 -12.08 -4.24
C TYR A 237 7.97 -12.11 -5.72
N ILE A 238 6.97 -12.13 -6.59
CA ILE A 238 7.21 -12.07 -8.04
C ILE A 238 7.52 -10.64 -8.50
N ILE A 239 6.95 -9.65 -7.80
CA ILE A 239 7.30 -8.24 -7.94
C ILE A 239 7.46 -7.71 -6.51
N ASN A 240 8.59 -7.04 -6.25
CA ASN A 240 8.85 -6.38 -4.98
C ASN A 240 9.40 -4.98 -5.25
N GLU A 241 8.51 -3.99 -5.20
CA GLU A 241 8.88 -2.57 -5.34
C GLU A 241 8.92 -1.92 -3.97
N TYR A 242 10.02 -1.25 -3.67
CA TYR A 242 10.17 -0.52 -2.41
C TYR A 242 9.70 0.92 -2.55
N ALA A 243 9.13 1.46 -1.46
CA ALA A 243 8.68 2.86 -1.43
C ALA A 243 9.84 3.83 -1.72
N ARG A 244 11.06 3.54 -1.23
CA ARG A 244 12.27 4.32 -1.50
C ARG A 244 12.59 4.42 -3.00
N ASP A 245 12.44 3.33 -3.75
CA ASP A 245 12.72 3.31 -5.18
C ASP A 245 11.65 4.08 -5.96
N ALA A 246 10.40 3.98 -5.52
CA ALA A 246 9.31 4.76 -6.07
C ALA A 246 9.51 6.27 -5.85
N ILE A 247 10.10 6.68 -4.71
CA ILE A 247 10.47 8.07 -4.45
C ILE A 247 11.63 8.50 -5.33
N LYS A 248 12.70 7.73 -5.39
CA LYS A 248 13.87 7.98 -6.27
C LYS A 248 13.46 8.17 -7.73
N ASN A 249 12.50 7.36 -8.19
CA ASN A 249 11.97 7.43 -9.55
C ASN A 249 10.85 8.47 -9.71
N ASN A 250 10.62 9.30 -8.71
CA ASN A 250 9.61 10.36 -8.73
C ASN A 250 8.17 9.84 -8.97
N ILE A 251 7.86 8.61 -8.59
CA ILE A 251 6.53 7.99 -8.73
C ILE A 251 5.62 8.40 -7.58
N ILE A 252 6.17 8.48 -6.37
CA ILE A 252 5.53 9.03 -5.17
C ILE A 252 6.41 10.11 -4.56
N LEU A 253 5.84 10.89 -3.64
CA LEU A 253 6.51 12.01 -3.00
C LEU A 253 7.26 11.57 -1.73
N PRO A 254 8.30 12.30 -1.32
CA PRO A 254 8.89 12.14 -0.01
C PRO A 254 7.97 12.63 1.11
N LEU A 255 8.28 12.25 2.34
CA LEU A 255 7.49 12.51 3.55
C LEU A 255 8.20 13.48 4.48
N ILE A 256 7.46 14.42 5.05
CA ILE A 256 7.86 15.16 6.25
C ILE A 256 6.99 14.68 7.41
N VAL A 257 7.63 14.25 8.48
CA VAL A 257 6.96 13.79 9.69
C VAL A 257 7.02 14.89 10.73
N HIS A 258 5.84 15.32 11.20
CA HIS A 258 5.68 16.15 12.38
C HIS A 258 5.18 15.27 13.51
N ASP A 259 5.80 15.31 14.66
CA ASP A 259 5.35 14.57 15.81
C ASP A 259 5.07 15.51 16.99
N SER A 260 4.10 15.14 17.81
CA SER A 260 3.70 15.89 19.00
C SER A 260 3.27 14.97 20.13
N ARG A 261 3.63 15.34 21.34
CA ARG A 261 3.12 14.70 22.54
C ARG A 261 1.70 15.14 22.83
N VAL A 262 0.85 14.20 23.24
CA VAL A 262 -0.50 14.46 23.71
C VAL A 262 -0.63 13.94 25.13
N THR A 263 -0.85 14.84 26.09
CA THR A 263 -1.06 14.48 27.49
C THR A 263 -2.49 13.97 27.71
N ASP A 264 -2.69 13.12 28.71
CA ASP A 264 -4.00 12.74 29.19
C ASP A 264 -4.61 13.93 29.96
N GLY A 265 -5.20 14.87 29.22
CA GLY A 265 -6.01 15.94 29.74
C GLY A 265 -7.50 15.59 29.74
N ASP A 266 -8.34 16.53 30.16
CA ASP A 266 -9.81 16.38 30.21
C ASP A 266 -10.46 16.19 28.83
N ASP A 267 -9.69 16.30 27.73
CA ASP A 267 -10.19 16.09 26.37
C ASP A 267 -10.42 14.60 26.09
N VAL A 268 -11.66 14.25 25.84
CA VAL A 268 -12.09 12.88 25.46
C VAL A 268 -11.41 12.42 24.18
N TYR A 269 -11.15 13.36 23.28
CA TYR A 269 -10.52 13.10 21.98
C TYR A 269 -9.17 13.80 21.86
N LYS A 270 -8.18 13.06 21.38
CA LYS A 270 -6.78 13.56 21.28
C LYS A 270 -6.52 14.41 20.04
N ILE A 271 -7.38 14.33 19.02
CA ILE A 271 -7.35 15.24 17.88
C ILE A 271 -8.45 16.29 18.14
N THR A 272 -8.02 17.51 18.41
CA THR A 272 -8.94 18.65 18.67
C THR A 272 -9.03 19.57 17.46
N PRO A 273 -10.10 20.40 17.34
CA PRO A 273 -10.19 21.39 16.27
C PRO A 273 -8.99 22.32 16.22
N GLN A 274 -8.48 22.72 17.38
CA GLN A 274 -7.31 23.61 17.45
C GLN A 274 -6.04 22.98 16.86
N ILE A 275 -5.80 21.69 17.13
CA ILE A 275 -4.67 20.95 16.53
C ILE A 275 -4.81 20.91 15.01
N CYS A 276 -6.01 20.66 14.49
CA CYS A 276 -6.27 20.66 13.06
C CYS A 276 -5.95 22.03 12.43
N VAL A 277 -6.43 23.11 13.04
CA VAL A 277 -6.20 24.48 12.55
C VAL A 277 -4.72 24.87 12.60
N ASP A 278 -4.04 24.54 13.69
CA ASP A 278 -2.62 24.86 13.85
C ASP A 278 -1.76 24.06 12.85
N PHE A 279 -2.14 22.81 12.58
CA PHE A 279 -1.47 22.01 11.56
C PHE A 279 -1.74 22.54 10.15
N MET A 280 -2.97 22.97 9.84
CA MET A 280 -3.29 23.63 8.56
C MET A 280 -2.42 24.88 8.34
N LYS A 281 -2.29 25.73 9.35
CA LYS A 281 -1.41 26.91 9.26
C LYS A 281 0.04 26.53 8.98
N LEU A 282 0.53 25.51 9.69
CA LEU A 282 1.90 25.04 9.55
C LEU A 282 2.21 24.52 8.15
N VAL A 283 1.33 23.71 7.54
CA VAL A 283 1.56 23.19 6.19
C VAL A 283 1.41 24.27 5.13
N LYS A 284 0.56 25.26 5.35
CA LYS A 284 0.45 26.44 4.46
C LYS A 284 1.69 27.32 4.52
N GLU A 285 2.31 27.53 5.67
CA GLU A 285 3.59 28.23 5.79
C GLU A 285 4.71 27.52 5.03
N ASP A 286 4.65 26.18 4.94
CA ASP A 286 5.64 25.36 4.22
C ASP A 286 5.41 25.39 2.69
N ASN A 287 4.14 25.41 2.25
CA ASN A 287 3.77 25.51 0.83
C ASN A 287 2.36 26.11 0.65
N ASP A 288 2.25 27.40 0.42
CA ASP A 288 0.97 28.09 0.16
C ASP A 288 0.54 28.10 -1.32
N SER A 289 1.35 27.49 -2.19
CA SER A 289 1.06 27.43 -3.64
C SER A 289 0.04 26.35 -4.02
N ILE A 290 -0.40 25.52 -3.08
CA ILE A 290 -1.39 24.45 -3.27
C ILE A 290 -2.51 24.57 -2.25
N TYR A 291 -3.69 24.02 -2.58
CA TYR A 291 -4.73 23.78 -1.59
C TYR A 291 -4.38 22.60 -0.71
N HIS A 292 -4.50 22.78 0.61
CA HIS A 292 -4.25 21.73 1.58
C HIS A 292 -5.52 20.97 1.93
N LYS A 293 -5.55 19.69 1.61
CA LYS A 293 -6.63 18.75 1.93
C LYS A 293 -6.10 17.75 2.95
N ILE A 294 -6.42 18.02 4.23
CA ILE A 294 -5.87 17.28 5.37
C ILE A 294 -6.75 16.11 5.74
N LEU A 295 -6.24 14.90 5.62
CA LEU A 295 -6.90 13.68 6.06
C LEU A 295 -6.80 13.55 7.58
N VAL A 296 -7.93 13.43 8.28
CA VAL A 296 -7.99 13.29 9.74
C VAL A 296 -8.67 11.99 10.13
N THR A 297 -7.96 11.13 10.86
CA THR A 297 -8.51 9.87 11.35
C THR A 297 -9.17 10.05 12.71
N CYS A 298 -10.51 10.06 12.75
CA CYS A 298 -11.29 10.19 13.96
C CYS A 298 -11.41 8.88 14.74
N SER A 299 -11.52 8.96 16.06
CA SER A 299 -11.58 7.81 16.96
C SER A 299 -12.89 7.01 16.80
N ASN A 300 -14.02 7.74 16.70
CA ASN A 300 -15.37 7.20 16.56
C ASN A 300 -16.31 8.23 15.89
N THR A 301 -17.59 7.87 15.73
CA THR A 301 -18.58 8.71 15.06
C THR A 301 -18.86 10.01 15.81
N ASP A 302 -18.91 9.97 17.13
CA ASP A 302 -19.21 11.16 17.95
C ASP A 302 -18.04 12.16 17.82
N HIS A 303 -16.80 11.69 17.90
CA HIS A 303 -15.61 12.51 17.63
C HIS A 303 -15.65 13.14 16.23
N LEU A 304 -16.02 12.37 15.21
CA LEU A 304 -16.11 12.88 13.84
C LEU A 304 -17.14 14.01 13.73
N ILE A 305 -18.33 13.82 14.30
CA ILE A 305 -19.42 14.81 14.26
C ILE A 305 -19.04 16.07 15.02
N GLU A 306 -18.47 15.92 16.22
CA GLU A 306 -18.01 17.04 17.05
C GLU A 306 -16.93 17.84 16.32
N LEU A 307 -15.89 17.14 15.82
CA LEU A 307 -14.79 17.78 15.11
C LEU A 307 -15.26 18.50 13.85
N GLN A 308 -16.16 17.89 13.07
CA GLN A 308 -16.77 18.53 11.90
C GLN A 308 -17.51 19.80 12.28
N THR A 309 -18.35 19.73 13.32
CA THR A 309 -19.15 20.85 13.77
C THR A 309 -18.30 22.02 14.24
N GLU A 310 -17.27 21.76 15.04
CA GLU A 310 -16.39 22.80 15.55
C GLU A 310 -15.50 23.42 14.48
N LEU A 311 -14.94 22.61 13.57
CA LEU A 311 -14.16 23.12 12.44
C LEU A 311 -15.01 24.01 11.52
N SER A 312 -16.27 23.62 11.25
CA SER A 312 -17.19 24.42 10.46
C SER A 312 -17.55 25.76 11.16
N LYS A 313 -17.75 25.76 12.50
CA LYS A 313 -17.92 27.01 13.26
C LYS A 313 -16.70 27.93 13.21
N MET A 314 -15.50 27.36 13.05
CA MET A 314 -14.25 28.12 12.87
C MET A 314 -14.03 28.60 11.42
N GLY A 315 -15.00 28.34 10.52
CA GLY A 315 -14.96 28.77 9.12
C GLY A 315 -14.17 27.85 8.18
N PHE A 316 -13.91 26.60 8.57
CA PHE A 316 -13.24 25.64 7.71
C PHE A 316 -14.23 24.72 6.99
N ASN A 317 -13.96 24.48 5.71
CA ASN A 317 -14.72 23.51 4.93
C ASN A 317 -14.30 22.09 5.28
N THR A 318 -15.29 21.20 5.41
CA THR A 318 -15.08 19.84 5.89
C THR A 318 -15.84 18.83 5.04
N PHE A 319 -15.21 17.71 4.80
CA PHE A 319 -15.80 16.52 4.22
C PHE A 319 -15.68 15.39 5.22
N SER A 320 -16.74 14.63 5.45
CA SER A 320 -16.69 13.53 6.42
C SER A 320 -17.33 12.26 5.87
N THR A 321 -16.83 11.10 6.29
CA THR A 321 -17.42 9.81 5.93
C THR A 321 -17.33 8.81 7.07
N CYS A 322 -18.46 8.16 7.35
CA CYS A 322 -18.52 7.03 8.27
C CYS A 322 -19.63 6.04 7.88
N ALA A 323 -19.60 4.84 8.48
CA ALA A 323 -20.59 3.79 8.18
C ALA A 323 -22.03 4.17 8.53
N LYS A 324 -22.21 5.13 9.46
CA LYS A 324 -23.54 5.51 9.98
C LYS A 324 -24.31 6.45 9.05
N HIS A 325 -23.64 7.36 8.34
CA HIS A 325 -24.29 8.39 7.52
C HIS A 325 -23.71 8.56 6.11
N GLY A 326 -22.88 7.60 5.68
CA GLY A 326 -22.26 7.74 4.34
C GLY A 326 -21.28 8.92 4.26
N GLY A 327 -21.35 9.66 3.17
CA GLY A 327 -20.63 10.91 2.97
C GLY A 327 -21.42 12.13 3.44
N LYS A 328 -20.72 13.14 3.93
CA LYS A 328 -21.26 14.46 4.25
C LYS A 328 -20.25 15.53 3.92
N SER A 329 -20.66 16.55 3.19
CA SER A 329 -19.88 17.78 2.96
C SER A 329 -20.45 18.93 3.77
N THR A 330 -19.59 19.83 4.23
CA THR A 330 -19.97 21.12 4.82
C THR A 330 -19.07 22.17 4.20
N ILE A 331 -19.64 22.97 3.31
CA ILE A 331 -18.94 23.99 2.54
C ILE A 331 -19.64 25.34 2.83
N ASP A 332 -18.86 26.35 3.24
CA ASP A 332 -19.34 27.68 3.58
C ASP A 332 -20.52 27.70 4.57
N GLY A 333 -20.56 26.69 5.46
CA GLY A 333 -21.60 26.52 6.48
C GLY A 333 -22.80 25.69 6.03
N ASP A 334 -22.97 25.44 4.74
CA ASP A 334 -24.04 24.58 4.22
C ASP A 334 -23.64 23.11 4.28
N SER A 335 -24.49 22.27 4.86
CA SER A 335 -24.25 20.84 5.04
C SER A 335 -25.13 20.00 4.12
N GLU A 336 -24.53 19.10 3.38
CA GLU A 336 -25.20 18.18 2.47
C GLU A 336 -24.76 16.73 2.72
N ASN A 337 -25.72 15.79 2.66
CA ASN A 337 -25.39 14.37 2.62
C ASN A 337 -25.05 13.98 1.19
N VAL A 338 -23.94 13.28 1.01
CA VAL A 338 -23.37 12.96 -0.28
C VAL A 338 -23.22 11.44 -0.43
N ASP A 339 -23.55 10.94 -1.59
CA ASP A 339 -23.22 9.55 -1.92
C ASP A 339 -21.71 9.33 -1.79
N PRO A 340 -21.27 8.16 -1.35
CA PRO A 340 -19.86 7.92 -1.12
C PRO A 340 -18.96 8.03 -2.35
N ILE A 341 -19.46 7.85 -3.56
CA ILE A 341 -18.68 8.03 -4.80
C ILE A 341 -18.63 9.53 -5.14
N GLU A 342 -19.79 10.19 -5.07
CA GLU A 342 -19.88 11.63 -5.21
C GLU A 342 -19.00 12.35 -4.19
N PHE A 343 -18.92 11.84 -2.96
CA PHE A 343 -18.01 12.33 -1.92
C PHE A 343 -16.55 12.40 -2.40
N ILE A 344 -16.05 11.34 -3.05
CA ILE A 344 -14.68 11.32 -3.57
C ILE A 344 -14.49 12.39 -4.64
N ASN A 345 -15.45 12.47 -5.56
CA ASN A 345 -15.41 13.44 -6.65
C ASN A 345 -15.47 14.88 -6.12
N GLN A 346 -16.32 15.15 -5.13
CA GLN A 346 -16.41 16.46 -4.49
C GLN A 346 -15.10 16.83 -3.80
N VAL A 347 -14.48 15.92 -3.03
CA VAL A 347 -13.19 16.19 -2.39
C VAL A 347 -12.11 16.44 -3.44
N ASP A 348 -12.04 15.61 -4.49
CA ASP A 348 -10.99 15.75 -5.52
C ASP A 348 -11.15 17.04 -6.34
N SER A 349 -12.38 17.44 -6.66
CA SER A 349 -12.68 18.65 -7.46
C SER A 349 -12.73 19.95 -6.64
N TYR A 350 -12.80 19.86 -5.32
CA TYR A 350 -12.87 21.05 -4.47
C TYR A 350 -11.60 21.90 -4.57
N GLU A 351 -11.74 23.15 -4.95
CA GLU A 351 -10.64 24.13 -5.10
C GLU A 351 -10.56 25.01 -3.84
N GLY A 352 -10.01 24.45 -2.75
CA GLY A 352 -9.84 25.13 -1.48
C GLY A 352 -9.20 24.25 -0.41
N ASP A 353 -8.80 24.89 0.68
CA ASP A 353 -8.31 24.17 1.87
C ASP A 353 -9.48 23.51 2.59
N CYS A 354 -9.31 22.25 3.00
CA CYS A 354 -10.35 21.53 3.72
C CYS A 354 -9.80 20.42 4.61
N PHE A 355 -10.66 19.96 5.52
CA PHE A 355 -10.42 18.75 6.31
C PHE A 355 -11.28 17.61 5.81
N VAL A 356 -10.66 16.44 5.63
CA VAL A 356 -11.32 15.20 5.24
C VAL A 356 -11.33 14.25 6.43
N LEU A 357 -12.48 14.16 7.11
CA LEU A 357 -12.64 13.43 8.36
C LEU A 357 -13.14 12.01 8.08
N HIS A 358 -12.55 11.01 8.72
CA HIS A 358 -12.99 9.64 8.54
C HIS A 358 -12.77 8.75 9.77
N ILE A 359 -13.52 7.63 9.81
CA ILE A 359 -13.33 6.54 10.78
C ILE A 359 -13.07 5.28 9.99
N LYS A 360 -11.85 4.78 9.97
CA LYS A 360 -11.45 3.50 9.33
C LYS A 360 -11.73 3.37 7.82
N GLN A 361 -12.81 3.97 7.28
CA GLN A 361 -13.26 3.74 5.90
C GLN A 361 -12.24 4.21 4.83
N LEU A 362 -11.64 5.38 5.03
CA LEU A 362 -10.65 5.91 4.08
C LEU A 362 -9.28 5.22 4.19
N THR A 363 -9.02 4.44 5.23
CA THR A 363 -7.80 3.63 5.31
C THR A 363 -7.86 2.39 4.44
N GLN A 364 -9.05 1.94 4.07
CA GLN A 364 -9.27 0.73 3.27
C GLN A 364 -9.90 1.08 1.92
N GLY A 365 -9.08 1.57 1.00
CA GLY A 365 -9.42 1.50 -0.41
C GLY A 365 -10.15 2.66 -1.06
N ILE A 366 -10.58 3.71 -0.36
CA ILE A 366 -11.13 4.90 -1.03
C ILE A 366 -10.00 5.75 -1.57
N ASP A 367 -10.02 6.03 -2.87
CA ASP A 367 -8.94 6.71 -3.59
C ASP A 367 -9.22 8.19 -3.81
N ILE A 368 -8.93 9.03 -2.82
CA ILE A 368 -8.91 10.48 -2.95
C ILE A 368 -7.51 10.90 -3.39
N LYS A 369 -7.38 11.43 -4.60
CA LYS A 369 -6.08 11.76 -5.23
C LYS A 369 -5.53 13.10 -4.78
N SER A 370 -6.39 14.00 -4.39
CA SER A 370 -6.05 15.38 -4.04
C SER A 370 -5.59 15.57 -2.59
N LEU A 371 -5.56 14.51 -1.76
CA LEU A 371 -5.05 14.61 -0.39
C LEU A 371 -3.59 15.05 -0.35
N THR A 372 -3.28 15.99 0.53
CA THR A 372 -1.94 16.58 0.65
C THR A 372 -1.25 16.20 1.94
N ASP A 373 -1.98 16.16 3.05
CA ASP A 373 -1.45 16.04 4.40
C ASP A 373 -2.34 15.13 5.25
N ALA A 374 -1.84 14.65 6.39
CA ALA A 374 -2.63 13.80 7.29
C ALA A 374 -2.33 14.07 8.77
N ILE A 375 -3.35 13.86 9.61
CA ILE A 375 -3.23 13.81 11.08
C ILE A 375 -3.56 12.40 11.55
N TYR A 376 -2.63 11.80 12.29
CA TYR A 376 -2.75 10.44 12.80
C TYR A 376 -2.45 10.39 14.30
N TYR A 377 -3.33 9.75 15.08
CA TYR A 377 -3.14 9.55 16.52
C TYR A 377 -2.79 8.10 16.84
N ASN A 378 -1.75 7.91 17.64
CA ASN A 378 -1.36 6.61 18.17
C ASN A 378 -1.26 6.62 19.70
N SER A 379 -2.04 5.76 20.36
CA SER A 379 -2.10 5.66 21.83
C SER A 379 -1.29 4.52 22.41
N CYS A 380 -0.76 3.61 21.60
CA CYS A 380 -0.14 2.37 22.09
C CYS A 380 1.00 1.91 21.18
N SER A 381 1.63 0.80 21.52
CA SER A 381 2.72 0.20 20.73
C SER A 381 2.38 0.06 19.26
N LEU A 382 3.38 0.18 18.41
CA LEU A 382 3.25 0.06 16.96
C LEU A 382 3.16 -1.43 16.56
N ASP A 383 1.99 -2.03 16.75
CA ASP A 383 1.74 -3.37 16.23
C ASP A 383 1.64 -3.38 14.69
N GLN A 384 1.66 -4.56 14.08
CA GLN A 384 1.60 -4.71 12.62
C GLN A 384 0.35 -4.05 12.00
N LYS A 385 -0.77 -4.06 12.70
CA LYS A 385 -2.01 -3.45 12.26
C LYS A 385 -1.92 -1.92 12.19
N GLN A 386 -1.29 -1.33 13.19
CA GLN A 386 -1.09 0.11 13.24
C GLN A 386 -0.05 0.56 12.20
N LYS A 387 1.03 -0.21 12.00
CA LYS A 387 2.00 0.02 10.95
C LYS A 387 1.35 0.02 9.56
N ARG A 388 0.52 -0.99 9.27
CA ARG A 388 -0.24 -1.07 8.02
C ARG A 388 -1.14 0.15 7.82
N ARG A 389 -1.91 0.54 8.86
CA ARG A 389 -2.78 1.72 8.80
C ARG A 389 -1.99 3.01 8.57
N LEU A 390 -0.87 3.16 9.26
CA LEU A 390 0.00 4.32 9.09
C LEU A 390 0.52 4.41 7.64
N ILE A 391 1.06 3.33 7.08
CA ILE A 391 1.51 3.29 5.68
C ILE A 391 0.36 3.59 4.72
N GLN A 392 -0.82 3.02 4.94
CA GLN A 392 -1.98 3.28 4.09
C GLN A 392 -2.41 4.74 4.15
N THR A 393 -2.40 5.36 5.34
CA THR A 393 -2.71 6.79 5.52
C THR A 393 -1.66 7.65 4.82
N ILE A 394 -0.38 7.42 5.09
CA ILE A 394 0.73 8.16 4.49
C ILE A 394 0.75 7.98 2.97
N GLY A 395 0.58 6.77 2.48
CA GLY A 395 0.60 6.50 1.04
C GLY A 395 -0.46 7.25 0.23
N ARG A 396 -1.53 7.75 0.88
CA ARG A 396 -2.53 8.60 0.23
C ARG A 396 -2.06 10.01 0.01
N ILE A 397 -1.27 10.54 0.92
CA ILE A 397 -0.74 11.91 0.85
C ILE A 397 0.57 12.01 0.06
N LEU A 398 1.20 10.91 -0.30
CA LEU A 398 2.45 10.91 -1.07
C LEU A 398 2.24 10.86 -2.59
N ARG A 399 1.02 11.09 -3.06
CA ARG A 399 0.75 11.16 -4.50
C ARG A 399 1.14 12.51 -5.06
N PRO A 400 1.88 12.54 -6.19
CA PRO A 400 2.08 13.77 -6.95
C PRO A 400 0.75 14.33 -7.44
N ALA A 401 0.72 15.62 -7.73
CA ALA A 401 -0.42 16.24 -8.40
C ALA A 401 -0.66 15.60 -9.78
N ALA A 402 -1.87 15.79 -10.32
CA ALA A 402 -2.24 15.21 -11.60
C ALA A 402 -1.28 15.63 -12.72
N GLY A 403 -0.67 14.68 -13.40
CA GLY A 403 0.30 14.92 -14.47
C GLY A 403 1.75 15.12 -14.00
N GLU A 404 2.02 15.15 -12.70
CA GLU A 404 3.39 15.37 -12.15
C GLU A 404 4.12 14.07 -11.79
N ARG A 405 3.55 12.91 -12.08
CA ARG A 405 4.20 11.63 -11.84
C ARG A 405 5.42 11.47 -12.75
N GLY A 406 6.57 11.14 -12.18
CA GLY A 406 7.85 11.06 -12.91
C GLY A 406 8.50 12.42 -13.21
N VAL A 407 7.90 13.51 -12.79
CA VAL A 407 8.46 14.87 -12.94
C VAL A 407 9.50 15.11 -11.83
N GLU A 408 10.57 15.80 -12.13
CA GLU A 408 11.60 16.20 -11.17
C GLU A 408 11.01 17.09 -10.06
N GLU A 409 11.52 16.97 -8.84
CA GLU A 409 10.98 17.65 -7.65
C GLU A 409 10.87 19.18 -7.82
N GLU A 410 11.86 19.81 -8.44
CA GLU A 410 11.92 21.26 -8.61
C GLU A 410 10.78 21.80 -9.51
N LYS A 411 10.26 20.94 -10.38
CA LYS A 411 9.21 21.29 -11.36
C LYS A 411 7.80 20.96 -10.87
N ARG A 412 7.67 20.37 -9.67
CA ARG A 412 6.38 19.99 -9.11
C ARG A 412 5.76 21.11 -8.29
N THR A 413 4.45 21.18 -8.31
CA THR A 413 3.67 22.04 -7.40
C THR A 413 3.65 21.44 -6.00
N LYS A 414 3.38 20.15 -5.87
CA LYS A 414 3.44 19.42 -4.61
C LYS A 414 4.76 18.67 -4.47
N LYS A 415 5.61 19.07 -3.53
CA LYS A 415 6.98 18.55 -3.36
C LYS A 415 7.07 17.38 -2.37
N HIS A 416 6.22 17.35 -1.36
CA HIS A 416 6.19 16.31 -0.30
C HIS A 416 4.79 16.18 0.28
N GLY A 417 4.56 15.14 1.08
CA GLY A 417 3.40 15.03 1.94
C GLY A 417 3.79 15.27 3.40
N ASN A 418 2.90 15.87 4.20
CA ASN A 418 3.13 16.06 5.63
C ASN A 418 2.23 15.13 6.44
N VAL A 419 2.78 14.46 7.44
CA VAL A 419 2.00 13.73 8.43
C VAL A 419 2.25 14.28 9.82
N LEU A 420 1.19 14.59 10.55
CA LEU A 420 1.26 14.90 11.98
C LEU A 420 0.95 13.63 12.77
N LEU A 421 1.94 13.16 13.53
CA LEU A 421 1.82 12.02 14.44
C LEU A 421 1.58 12.55 15.86
N LEU A 422 0.38 12.34 16.37
CA LEU A 422 0.04 12.63 17.76
C LEU A 422 0.29 11.36 18.60
N ILE A 423 1.20 11.43 19.55
CA ILE A 423 1.65 10.28 20.33
C ILE A 423 1.37 10.55 21.81
N LYS A 424 0.79 9.55 22.50
CA LYS A 424 0.50 9.64 23.94
C LYS A 424 1.78 9.88 24.74
N ASP A 425 1.76 10.82 25.69
CA ASP A 425 2.94 11.30 26.41
C ASP A 425 3.68 10.23 27.19
N ASP A 426 2.96 9.35 27.90
CA ASP A 426 3.51 8.27 28.71
C ASP A 426 4.30 7.21 27.93
N ALA A 427 4.03 7.08 26.64
CA ALA A 427 4.67 6.14 25.73
C ALA A 427 5.46 6.82 24.59
N TYR A 428 5.57 8.15 24.63
CA TYR A 428 6.09 8.94 23.51
C TYR A 428 7.47 8.49 23.03
N ASP A 429 8.44 8.39 23.94
CA ASP A 429 9.83 8.13 23.53
C ASP A 429 9.98 6.75 22.87
N VAL A 430 9.27 5.74 23.36
CA VAL A 430 9.29 4.38 22.82
C VAL A 430 8.57 4.32 21.47
N ILE A 431 7.35 4.82 21.43
CA ILE A 431 6.54 4.79 20.20
C ILE A 431 7.17 5.65 19.11
N CYS A 432 7.69 6.82 19.45
CA CYS A 432 8.35 7.71 18.50
C CYS A 432 9.58 7.03 17.88
N LYS A 433 10.41 6.39 18.71
CA LYS A 433 11.57 5.63 18.24
C LYS A 433 11.17 4.50 17.28
N ASP A 434 10.14 3.71 17.63
CA ASP A 434 9.65 2.62 16.79
C ASP A 434 9.04 3.12 15.49
N MET A 435 8.30 4.24 15.54
CA MET A 435 7.74 4.86 14.34
C MET A 435 8.82 5.38 13.40
N TYR A 436 9.85 6.00 13.92
CA TYR A 436 10.97 6.50 13.13
C TYR A 436 11.71 5.36 12.45
N LYS A 437 12.07 4.31 13.19
CA LYS A 437 12.67 3.10 12.62
C LYS A 437 11.83 2.53 11.50
N PHE A 438 10.54 2.40 11.75
CA PHE A 438 9.61 1.82 10.79
C PHE A 438 9.46 2.69 9.54
N LEU A 439 9.32 4.00 9.67
CA LEU A 439 9.18 4.89 8.52
C LEU A 439 10.46 4.94 7.69
N LEU A 440 11.62 4.93 8.33
CA LEU A 440 12.90 4.85 7.64
C LEU A 440 13.10 3.52 6.92
N TRP A 441 12.75 2.43 7.58
CA TRP A 441 12.77 1.11 6.96
C TRP A 441 11.91 1.06 5.70
N TYR A 442 10.70 1.65 5.75
CA TYR A 442 9.75 1.57 4.65
C TYR A 442 10.02 2.57 3.51
N TYR A 443 10.31 3.82 3.84
CA TYR A 443 10.49 4.90 2.85
C TYR A 443 11.96 5.18 2.51
N GLY A 444 12.90 4.69 3.29
CA GLY A 444 14.33 5.00 3.16
C GLY A 444 14.68 6.42 3.63
N ARG A 445 15.98 6.71 3.65
CA ARG A 445 16.51 8.03 4.05
C ARG A 445 16.05 9.15 3.12
N ASP A 446 16.09 8.90 1.82
CA ASP A 446 15.68 9.89 0.82
C ASP A 446 14.16 10.11 0.82
N GLY A 447 13.42 9.14 1.35
CA GLY A 447 11.97 9.16 1.41
C GLY A 447 11.40 9.89 2.63
N VAL A 448 12.18 10.05 3.70
CA VAL A 448 11.79 10.82 4.87
C VAL A 448 12.69 12.04 4.99
N LYS A 449 12.23 13.18 4.48
CA LYS A 449 13.03 14.41 4.42
C LYS A 449 13.32 15.02 5.78
N ALA A 450 12.39 14.93 6.73
CA ALA A 450 12.55 15.50 8.05
C ALA A 450 11.62 14.84 9.08
N PHE A 451 12.09 14.81 10.33
CA PHE A 451 11.29 14.62 11.54
C PHE A 451 11.31 15.93 12.32
N LYS A 452 10.12 16.48 12.62
CA LYS A 452 9.99 17.79 13.26
C LYS A 452 9.09 17.68 14.50
N TYR A 453 9.67 17.79 15.69
CA TYR A 453 8.86 17.87 16.91
C TYR A 453 8.05 19.16 16.95
N ARG A 454 6.77 19.07 17.33
CA ARG A 454 5.85 20.20 17.42
C ARG A 454 5.14 20.25 18.77
N THR A 455 4.85 21.43 19.22
CA THR A 455 4.03 21.68 20.40
C THR A 455 2.82 22.49 19.98
N PHE A 456 1.61 21.94 20.15
CA PHE A 456 0.36 22.63 19.84
C PHE A 456 -0.26 23.30 21.07
N THR A 457 -1.02 24.35 20.85
CA THR A 457 -1.56 25.24 21.91
C THR A 457 -2.52 24.52 22.87
N SER A 458 -3.18 23.45 22.44
CA SER A 458 -4.04 22.60 23.28
C SER A 458 -3.24 21.88 24.40
N VAL A 459 -1.93 21.68 24.23
CA VAL A 459 -1.03 21.10 25.24
C VAL A 459 -0.65 22.14 26.31
N LYS A 460 -0.81 23.45 26.03
CA LYS A 460 -0.41 24.52 26.97
C LYS A 460 -1.25 24.60 28.26
N ARG A 461 -2.45 24.04 28.28
CA ARG A 461 -3.27 24.04 29.52
C ARG A 461 -2.75 23.13 30.61
N CYS A 462 -1.90 22.15 30.27
CA CYS A 462 -1.33 21.21 31.22
C CYS A 462 0.05 21.62 31.78
N LEU A 463 0.75 22.52 31.09
CA LEU A 463 2.04 23.05 31.57
C LEU A 463 1.78 24.45 32.11
N GLY A 464 1.77 24.59 33.48
CA GLY A 464 1.45 25.80 34.19
C GLY A 464 2.03 27.08 33.58
N ALA A 465 1.31 28.19 33.77
CA ALA A 465 1.58 29.51 33.25
C ALA A 465 3.08 29.94 33.46
N GLY A 466 3.90 29.77 32.44
CA GLY A 466 5.31 30.15 32.49
C GLY A 466 6.13 29.88 31.23
N ALA A 467 5.67 29.07 30.33
CA ALA A 467 6.40 28.80 29.09
C ALA A 467 6.04 29.81 28.00
N GLY A 468 6.82 30.86 27.92
CA GLY A 468 6.76 31.84 26.83
C GLY A 468 7.14 31.25 25.49
N LEU A 469 6.48 31.79 24.46
CA LEU A 469 6.88 31.87 23.06
C LEU A 469 7.72 30.74 22.47
N PHE A 470 7.08 30.04 21.54
CA PHE A 470 7.66 29.41 20.36
C PHE A 470 9.19 29.45 20.27
N SER A 471 9.86 28.53 20.91
CA SER A 471 11.10 28.10 20.34
C SER A 471 10.74 27.03 19.33
N PHE A 472 10.80 27.34 18.06
CA PHE A 472 11.04 26.33 17.04
C PHE A 472 12.29 25.59 17.50
N GLY A 473 12.11 24.43 18.12
CA GLY A 473 13.25 23.61 18.50
C GLY A 473 14.08 23.46 17.26
N LYS A 474 15.37 23.75 17.34
CA LYS A 474 16.34 23.36 16.33
C LYS A 474 15.95 21.94 15.96
N GLY A 475 15.66 21.70 14.67
CA GLY A 475 15.08 20.46 14.21
C GLY A 475 15.79 19.27 14.81
N MET A 476 15.05 18.19 15.06
CA MET A 476 15.61 16.89 15.48
C MET A 476 16.57 16.29 14.43
N ASP A 477 16.99 17.07 13.45
CA ASP A 477 17.91 16.67 12.40
C ASP A 477 19.17 16.00 12.98
N GLY A 478 19.71 16.51 14.09
CA GLY A 478 20.83 15.89 14.79
C GLY A 478 20.49 14.55 15.42
N ARG A 479 19.36 14.42 16.15
CA ARG A 479 18.96 13.15 16.78
C ARG A 479 18.59 12.07 15.76
N TYR A 480 18.06 12.47 14.61
CA TYR A 480 17.74 11.56 13.53
C TYR A 480 19.03 10.95 12.92
N PHE A 481 20.04 11.77 12.68
CA PHE A 481 21.31 11.28 12.16
C PHE A 481 22.05 10.43 13.19
N ASP A 482 22.10 10.83 14.46
CA ASP A 482 22.69 10.04 15.54
C ASP A 482 22.05 8.64 15.62
N PHE A 483 20.72 8.60 15.55
CA PHE A 483 19.98 7.33 15.57
C PHE A 483 20.29 6.45 14.35
N TYR A 484 20.36 7.02 13.17
CA TYR A 484 20.70 6.32 11.95
C TYR A 484 22.13 5.80 11.97
N GLU A 485 23.09 6.60 12.38
CA GLU A 485 24.50 6.20 12.53
C GLU A 485 24.66 5.11 13.59
N ASP A 486 23.94 5.19 14.72
CA ASP A 486 23.93 4.15 15.74
C ASP A 486 23.41 2.81 15.20
N GLU A 487 22.33 2.79 14.43
CA GLU A 487 21.77 1.57 13.87
C GLU A 487 22.68 0.97 12.78
N ILE A 488 23.30 1.79 11.95
CA ILE A 488 24.32 1.32 10.98
C ILE A 488 25.54 0.78 11.72
N SER A 489 26.00 1.46 12.76
CA SER A 489 27.12 1.02 13.57
C SER A 489 26.81 -0.30 14.26
N GLN A 490 25.62 -0.47 14.81
CA GLN A 490 25.20 -1.73 15.42
C GLN A 490 25.06 -2.85 14.37
N MET A 491 24.56 -2.56 13.18
CA MET A 491 24.51 -3.51 12.08
C MET A 491 25.92 -4.00 11.71
N LYS A 492 26.87 -3.07 11.53
CA LYS A 492 28.26 -3.40 11.23
C LYS A 492 28.87 -4.32 12.30
N VAL A 493 28.59 -4.07 13.57
CA VAL A 493 29.04 -4.93 14.69
C VAL A 493 28.42 -6.33 14.58
N ASN A 494 27.13 -6.42 14.30
CA ASN A 494 26.44 -7.70 14.15
C ASN A 494 26.93 -8.48 12.91
N MET A 495 27.15 -7.80 11.79
CA MET A 495 27.73 -8.38 10.59
C MET A 495 29.15 -8.87 10.82
N ASP A 496 30.00 -8.07 11.44
CA ASP A 496 31.36 -8.42 11.82
C ASP A 496 31.41 -9.70 12.66
N LYS A 497 30.56 -9.75 13.69
CA LYS A 497 30.42 -10.94 14.55
C LYS A 497 29.99 -12.17 13.75
N TYR A 498 28.98 -12.04 12.88
CA TYR A 498 28.47 -13.14 12.09
C TYR A 498 29.50 -13.66 11.08
N ILE A 499 30.22 -12.77 10.40
CA ILE A 499 31.27 -13.14 9.46
C ILE A 499 32.39 -13.88 10.19
N ARG A 500 32.86 -13.33 11.31
CA ARG A 500 33.92 -13.92 12.13
C ARG A 500 33.55 -15.32 12.67
N GLU A 501 32.32 -15.50 13.16
CA GLU A 501 31.91 -16.70 13.88
C GLU A 501 31.30 -17.77 12.97
N GLN A 502 30.70 -17.38 11.85
CA GLN A 502 29.96 -18.30 10.99
C GLN A 502 30.55 -18.43 9.56
N ILE A 503 30.89 -17.33 8.91
CA ILE A 503 31.31 -17.35 7.51
C ILE A 503 32.80 -17.73 7.37
N ALA A 504 33.69 -17.02 8.06
CA ALA A 504 35.12 -17.24 7.93
C ALA A 504 35.56 -18.68 8.30
N PRO A 505 35.04 -19.34 9.35
CA PRO A 505 35.31 -20.74 9.62
C PRO A 505 34.82 -21.69 8.49
N ARG A 506 33.64 -21.44 7.94
CA ARG A 506 33.08 -22.24 6.83
C ARG A 506 33.91 -22.08 5.55
N TYR A 507 34.35 -20.88 5.28
CA TYR A 507 35.25 -20.61 4.14
C TYR A 507 36.58 -21.35 4.29
N LYS A 508 37.22 -21.26 5.46
CA LYS A 508 38.46 -22.01 5.74
C LYS A 508 38.28 -23.52 5.63
N LEU A 509 37.15 -24.04 6.14
CA LEU A 509 36.83 -25.47 5.99
C LEU A 509 36.64 -25.85 4.53
N HIS A 510 35.94 -25.02 3.75
CA HIS A 510 35.73 -25.22 2.32
C HIS A 510 37.08 -25.28 1.56
N LEU A 511 37.98 -24.33 1.80
CA LEU A 511 39.32 -24.33 1.21
C LEU A 511 40.12 -25.56 1.59
N THR A 512 39.99 -26.04 2.81
CA THR A 512 40.67 -27.25 3.29
C THR A 512 40.14 -28.50 2.60
N LEU A 513 38.84 -28.65 2.44
CA LEU A 513 38.20 -29.83 1.85
C LEU A 513 38.38 -29.91 0.33
N MET A 514 38.40 -28.78 -0.37
CA MET A 514 38.44 -28.73 -1.83
C MET A 514 39.87 -28.70 -2.38
N GLY A 515 40.87 -28.58 -1.52
CA GLY A 515 42.28 -28.46 -1.90
C GLY A 515 42.61 -27.18 -2.68
N LYS A 516 43.90 -26.84 -2.80
CA LYS A 516 44.37 -25.61 -3.44
C LYS A 516 44.05 -25.46 -4.94
N LYS A 517 43.38 -26.42 -5.57
CA LYS A 517 43.08 -26.43 -7.02
C LYS A 517 41.69 -25.86 -7.38
N VAL A 518 40.79 -25.69 -6.43
CA VAL A 518 39.49 -25.04 -6.68
C VAL A 518 39.57 -23.66 -6.07
N SER A 519 39.45 -22.63 -6.88
CA SER A 519 39.40 -21.27 -6.36
C SER A 519 38.24 -21.16 -5.37
N GLY A 520 38.47 -20.67 -4.13
CA GLY A 520 37.47 -20.47 -3.10
C GLY A 520 36.27 -19.59 -3.53
N LYS A 521 36.41 -18.96 -4.70
CA LYS A 521 35.40 -18.10 -5.33
C LYS A 521 34.05 -18.75 -5.59
N SER A 522 33.94 -20.07 -5.62
CA SER A 522 32.64 -20.74 -5.88
C SER A 522 31.62 -20.65 -4.72
N CYS A 523 32.08 -20.43 -3.48
CA CYS A 523 31.20 -20.31 -2.32
C CYS A 523 30.89 -18.83 -1.93
N ILE A 524 31.68 -17.88 -2.40
CA ILE A 524 31.54 -16.45 -2.09
C ILE A 524 30.16 -15.93 -2.48
N PRO A 525 29.58 -16.20 -3.68
CA PRO A 525 28.25 -15.75 -4.02
C PRO A 525 27.17 -16.24 -3.03
N LYS A 526 27.33 -17.45 -2.47
CA LYS A 526 26.41 -17.98 -1.45
C LYS A 526 26.53 -17.24 -0.12
N PHE A 527 27.74 -16.86 0.26
CA PHE A 527 27.96 -16.07 1.47
C PHE A 527 27.40 -14.64 1.32
N TYR A 528 27.56 -14.02 0.15
CA TYR A 528 26.92 -12.74 -0.15
C TYR A 528 25.39 -12.84 -0.09
N ALA A 529 24.81 -13.86 -0.68
CA ALA A 529 23.38 -14.08 -0.62
C ALA A 529 22.88 -14.31 0.82
N ASP A 530 23.66 -15.04 1.65
CA ASP A 530 23.32 -15.24 3.07
C ASP A 530 23.42 -13.94 3.87
N MET A 531 24.45 -13.12 3.63
CA MET A 531 24.57 -11.79 4.23
C MET A 531 23.42 -10.89 3.81
N LYS A 532 23.09 -10.84 2.53
CA LYS A 532 22.01 -10.05 1.98
C LYS A 532 20.68 -10.44 2.62
N ARG A 533 20.38 -11.72 2.65
CA ARG A 533 19.17 -12.27 3.27
C ARG A 533 19.07 -11.91 4.75
N ARG A 534 20.15 -12.00 5.53
CA ARG A 534 20.14 -11.80 6.99
C ARG A 534 20.12 -10.35 7.40
N PHE A 535 20.84 -9.50 6.71
CA PHE A 535 21.10 -8.12 7.16
C PHE A 535 20.53 -7.05 6.23
N HIS A 536 20.16 -7.40 5.01
CA HIS A 536 19.59 -6.49 4.04
C HIS A 536 18.11 -6.76 3.71
N GLU A 537 17.73 -8.00 3.50
CA GLU A 537 16.39 -8.40 3.06
C GLU A 537 15.52 -9.00 4.18
N CYS A 538 16.03 -9.01 5.39
CA CYS A 538 15.46 -9.77 6.50
C CYS A 538 14.01 -9.48 6.83
N ASP A 539 13.34 -10.55 7.15
CA ASP A 539 11.95 -10.65 7.51
C ASP A 539 11.67 -10.34 8.98
N GLY A 540 10.91 -9.35 9.20
CA GLY A 540 9.82 -9.30 10.15
C GLY A 540 10.08 -9.39 11.65
N SER A 541 11.25 -9.63 12.20
CA SER A 541 11.46 -9.57 13.65
C SER A 541 12.30 -8.38 14.12
N GLU A 542 13.24 -7.93 13.31
CA GLU A 542 13.97 -6.68 13.51
C GLU A 542 14.08 -6.01 12.14
N TYR A 543 13.76 -4.72 12.07
CA TYR A 543 13.78 -3.97 10.81
C TYR A 543 15.12 -4.15 10.12
N ALA A 544 15.11 -4.78 8.96
CA ALA A 544 16.31 -4.95 8.18
C ALA A 544 16.85 -3.59 7.77
N LEU A 545 18.06 -3.29 8.17
CA LEU A 545 18.72 -2.02 7.87
C LEU A 545 19.03 -1.85 6.38
N GLY A 546 18.90 -2.92 5.60
CA GLY A 546 19.05 -2.90 4.15
C GLY A 546 18.08 -1.96 3.43
N HIS A 547 16.97 -1.58 4.06
CA HIS A 547 16.09 -0.53 3.53
C HIS A 547 16.57 0.88 3.85
N ILE A 548 17.53 1.02 4.75
CA ILE A 548 18.11 2.31 5.15
C ILE A 548 19.34 2.64 4.34
N ILE A 549 20.14 1.63 3.97
CA ILE A 549 21.30 1.76 3.09
C ILE A 549 21.01 1.11 1.74
N SER A 550 21.59 1.63 0.68
CA SER A 550 21.48 1.06 -0.66
C SER A 550 22.16 -0.31 -0.76
N ASP A 551 21.75 -1.13 -1.73
CA ASP A 551 22.42 -2.38 -2.04
C ASP A 551 23.93 -2.19 -2.25
N VAL A 552 24.34 -1.08 -2.87
CA VAL A 552 25.73 -0.77 -3.14
C VAL A 552 26.49 -0.52 -1.84
N GLU A 553 25.98 0.36 -0.97
CA GLU A 553 26.60 0.65 0.33
C GLU A 553 26.65 -0.59 1.22
N PHE A 554 25.60 -1.42 1.19
CA PHE A 554 25.59 -2.69 1.91
C PHE A 554 26.69 -3.64 1.40
N MET A 555 26.82 -3.78 0.08
CA MET A 555 27.82 -4.64 -0.53
C MET A 555 29.23 -4.16 -0.26
N GLU A 556 29.47 -2.85 -0.23
CA GLU A 556 30.77 -2.28 0.16
C GLU A 556 31.13 -2.68 1.60
N VAL A 557 30.20 -2.53 2.55
CA VAL A 557 30.43 -2.94 3.94
C VAL A 557 30.71 -4.45 4.05
N VAL A 558 29.98 -5.28 3.32
CA VAL A 558 30.20 -6.74 3.31
C VAL A 558 31.57 -7.06 2.72
N HIS A 559 31.96 -6.38 1.66
CA HIS A 559 33.26 -6.57 1.00
C HIS A 559 34.42 -6.26 1.95
N ASP A 560 34.38 -5.07 2.59
CA ASP A 560 35.39 -4.66 3.58
C ASP A 560 35.51 -5.67 4.73
N LEU A 561 34.39 -6.22 5.19
CA LEU A 561 34.38 -7.22 6.25
C LEU A 561 34.88 -8.58 5.76
N PHE A 562 34.60 -8.97 4.53
CA PHE A 562 35.15 -10.21 3.94
C PHE A 562 36.66 -10.12 3.78
N ASP A 563 37.18 -9.02 3.26
CA ASP A 563 38.61 -8.74 3.16
C ASP A 563 39.30 -8.80 4.52
N LYS A 564 38.68 -8.16 5.53
CA LYS A 564 39.17 -8.18 6.92
C LYS A 564 39.39 -9.62 7.46
N TYR A 565 38.54 -10.56 7.06
CA TYR A 565 38.58 -11.95 7.54
C TYR A 565 39.18 -12.94 6.52
N GLY A 566 39.68 -12.45 5.41
CA GLY A 566 40.30 -13.26 4.35
C GLY A 566 39.30 -14.23 3.70
N VAL A 567 38.10 -13.73 3.43
CA VAL A 567 37.01 -14.43 2.72
C VAL A 567 36.96 -13.88 1.29
N ASP A 568 38.02 -14.22 0.47
CA ASP A 568 38.19 -13.66 -0.88
C ASP A 568 37.77 -14.64 -1.99
#